data_a607d9d353277b439919b13407155206
#
_entry.id   a607d9d353277b439919b13407155206
#
_cell.length_a   1.000
_cell.length_b   1.000
_cell.length_c   1.000
_cell.angle_alpha   90.00
_cell.angle_beta   90.00
_cell.angle_gamma   90.00
#
_symmetry.space_group_name_H-M   'P 1'
#
loop_
_entity.id
_entity.type
_entity.pdbx_description
1 polymer ?
#
loop_
_entity_poly.entity_id
_entity_poly.type
_entity_poly.pdbx_seq_one_letter_code
_entity_poly.pdbx_strand_id
1 'polypeptide(L)'
;MNEHNPIYGVNPNPTPSNDTFDFVMPDIPEPPQNEKPEPKDRDSVGFKFGFIGAGQGGGKLAETFSQIGYARVGVINTADQDLATINVPNKMKFGEQQGAGKNREFAKQAFLNSKEDVVDFIKSSIGTDIDRIFVTVGAGGGTGAGVCSELVKTVKEYQNTIKAGSPYVGLILALPKLSEGKKVSQNAYETLKEACELVEQKIVSPLIILDNERINSLYPKLSVNKFWQVANANICSLFHLFNNIITKNSQYSTFDTNDFRTVLDSGIMVFGAANIINVSSESEISKAVRENLKRNVLCGELDLSTGSTAAAVAICDEKTLDSIPQEYLDNAFNQLNRTLKTNSTVHQGVYKGVKEGLSIFTAIGGIATPVDKLDALLKASQ
;
A
#
# COMPACT_ATOMS: atom_id res chain seq x y z
N MET A 1 1.83 1.96 39.06
CA MET A 1 2.79 1.19 38.26
C MET A 1 2.07 0.85 36.99
N ASN A 2 2.25 1.69 35.96
CA ASN A 2 1.61 1.50 34.67
C ASN A 2 2.60 0.79 33.76
N GLU A 3 2.33 -0.45 33.47
CA GLU A 3 3.05 -1.20 32.44
C GLU A 3 2.56 -0.74 31.06
N HIS A 4 3.37 0.06 30.39
CA HIS A 4 3.22 0.36 28.98
C HIS A 4 3.55 -0.90 28.18
N ASN A 5 2.54 -1.47 27.54
CA ASN A 5 2.69 -2.58 26.62
C ASN A 5 2.87 -2.00 25.19
N PRO A 6 4.05 -2.03 24.58
CA PRO A 6 4.26 -1.52 23.24
C PRO A 6 3.65 -2.51 22.23
N ILE A 7 2.61 -2.11 21.54
CA ILE A 7 1.83 -2.94 20.59
C ILE A 7 2.55 -3.19 19.27
N TYR A 8 3.60 -2.46 18.95
CA TYR A 8 4.35 -2.63 17.70
C TYR A 8 5.84 -2.75 17.96
N GLY A 9 6.33 -3.95 17.72
CA GLY A 9 7.74 -4.21 17.51
C GLY A 9 8.60 -3.96 18.72
N VAL A 10 8.87 -4.92 19.40
CA VAL A 10 10.22 -5.14 19.92
C VAL A 10 10.31 -6.61 20.26
N ASN A 11 11.20 -7.26 19.59
CA ASN A 11 11.71 -8.54 20.01
C ASN A 11 12.48 -8.32 21.33
N PRO A 12 12.06 -8.86 22.46
CA PRO A 12 12.75 -8.61 23.73
C PRO A 12 14.12 -9.30 23.84
N ASN A 13 14.57 -10.07 22.87
CA ASN A 13 15.95 -10.58 22.80
C ASN A 13 16.25 -11.10 21.38
N PRO A 14 16.82 -10.29 20.47
CA PRO A 14 17.56 -10.82 19.35
C PRO A 14 18.98 -11.15 19.81
N THR A 15 19.38 -12.41 19.73
CA THR A 15 20.80 -12.72 19.57
C THR A 15 21.27 -12.03 18.29
N PRO A 16 22.34 -11.23 18.32
CA PRO A 16 22.79 -10.53 17.13
C PRO A 16 23.34 -11.54 16.11
N SER A 17 22.55 -11.85 15.09
CA SER A 17 23.08 -12.37 13.84
C SER A 17 23.45 -11.15 12.99
N ASN A 18 24.69 -11.05 12.59
CA ASN A 18 25.35 -9.90 11.95
C ASN A 18 24.82 -9.48 10.59
N ASP A 19 23.63 -9.93 10.13
CA ASP A 19 23.14 -9.72 8.77
C ASP A 19 21.67 -9.35 8.62
N THR A 20 20.95 -9.03 9.70
CA THR A 20 19.52 -8.65 9.59
C THR A 20 19.33 -7.18 9.90
N PHE A 21 19.04 -6.40 8.85
CA PHE A 21 18.44 -5.07 9.02
C PHE A 21 16.99 -5.27 9.48
N ASP A 22 16.70 -4.96 10.73
CA ASP A 22 15.33 -5.00 11.24
C ASP A 22 14.52 -3.89 10.58
N PHE A 23 13.51 -4.29 9.80
CA PHE A 23 12.51 -3.39 9.29
C PHE A 23 11.57 -3.00 10.44
N VAL A 24 11.67 -1.76 10.89
CA VAL A 24 10.75 -1.18 11.87
C VAL A 24 9.81 -0.23 11.15
N MET A 25 8.51 -0.53 11.21
CA MET A 25 7.47 0.35 10.70
C MET A 25 7.55 1.74 11.33
N PRO A 26 7.21 2.82 10.59
CA PRO A 26 6.91 4.09 11.22
C PRO A 26 5.80 3.88 12.27
N ASP A 27 5.95 4.50 13.44
CA ASP A 27 4.95 4.42 14.49
C ASP A 27 3.61 4.93 13.95
N ILE A 28 2.62 4.03 13.87
CA ILE A 28 1.25 4.40 13.61
C ILE A 28 0.72 4.89 14.97
N PRO A 29 0.20 6.11 15.07
CA PRO A 29 -0.49 6.52 16.28
C PRO A 29 -1.62 5.52 16.54
N GLU A 30 -1.64 4.91 17.75
CA GLU A 30 -2.77 4.09 18.16
C GLU A 30 -4.05 4.94 18.06
N PRO A 31 -5.12 4.42 17.42
CA PRO A 31 -6.39 5.12 17.48
C PRO A 31 -6.82 5.19 18.95
N PRO A 32 -7.29 6.35 19.44
CA PRO A 32 -7.79 6.49 20.79
C PRO A 32 -8.89 5.46 21.01
N GLN A 33 -8.75 4.64 22.04
CA GLN A 33 -9.57 3.42 22.26
C GLN A 33 -11.05 3.66 22.49
N ASN A 34 -11.55 4.90 22.56
CA ASN A 34 -12.97 5.20 22.82
C ASN A 34 -13.50 6.51 22.21
N GLU A 35 -12.81 7.15 21.30
CA GLU A 35 -13.37 8.33 20.63
C GLU A 35 -13.69 7.98 19.18
N LYS A 36 -14.93 8.25 18.75
CA LYS A 36 -15.24 8.31 17.31
C LYS A 36 -14.26 9.29 16.70
N PRO A 37 -13.48 8.91 15.67
CA PRO A 37 -12.55 9.83 15.05
C PRO A 37 -13.35 11.04 14.55
N GLU A 38 -13.19 12.17 15.20
CA GLU A 38 -13.60 13.43 14.60
C GLU A 38 -12.84 13.59 13.28
N PRO A 39 -13.48 14.05 12.20
CA PRO A 39 -12.80 14.29 10.95
C PRO A 39 -11.70 15.31 11.20
N LYS A 40 -10.45 14.84 11.34
CA LYS A 40 -9.29 15.69 11.46
C LYS A 40 -9.23 16.59 10.24
N ASP A 41 -9.01 17.85 10.50
CA ASP A 41 -8.97 18.94 9.54
C ASP A 41 -8.20 18.52 8.27
N ARG A 42 -8.85 18.58 7.12
CA ARG A 42 -8.41 18.04 5.84
C ARG A 42 -7.17 18.73 5.26
N ASP A 43 -6.70 19.78 5.89
CA ASP A 43 -5.57 20.60 5.44
C ASP A 43 -4.20 19.96 5.72
N SER A 44 -4.16 18.79 6.37
CA SER A 44 -2.90 18.12 6.74
C SER A 44 -2.44 17.00 5.79
N VAL A 45 -3.19 16.67 4.75
CA VAL A 45 -2.82 15.68 3.73
C VAL A 45 -2.75 16.30 2.34
N GLY A 46 -1.77 15.85 1.53
CA GLY A 46 -1.52 16.44 0.22
C GLY A 46 -2.65 16.19 -0.77
N PHE A 47 -3.02 14.92 -0.99
CA PHE A 47 -4.11 14.52 -1.87
C PHE A 47 -5.32 14.03 -1.06
N LYS A 48 -6.50 14.37 -1.55
CA LYS A 48 -7.77 13.86 -1.04
C LYS A 48 -8.09 12.52 -1.67
N PHE A 49 -7.78 11.44 -0.98
CA PHE A 49 -8.04 10.08 -1.44
C PHE A 49 -9.33 9.51 -0.85
N GLY A 50 -10.07 8.74 -1.68
CA GLY A 50 -11.16 7.89 -1.26
C GLY A 50 -10.79 6.42 -1.42
N PHE A 51 -11.37 5.54 -0.61
CA PHE A 51 -11.08 4.11 -0.65
C PHE A 51 -12.37 3.30 -0.69
N ILE A 52 -12.48 2.40 -1.68
CA ILE A 52 -13.58 1.44 -1.78
C ILE A 52 -13.00 0.03 -1.66
N GLY A 53 -13.27 -0.62 -0.53
CA GLY A 53 -12.88 -2.00 -0.27
C GLY A 53 -13.90 -3.00 -0.77
N ALA A 54 -13.46 -4.07 -1.48
CA ALA A 54 -14.33 -5.14 -1.91
C ALA A 54 -13.92 -6.49 -1.34
N GLY A 55 -14.88 -7.22 -0.79
CA GLY A 55 -14.67 -8.48 -0.09
C GLY A 55 -13.96 -8.30 1.26
N GLN A 56 -13.70 -9.40 1.97
CA GLN A 56 -13.10 -9.35 3.30
C GLN A 56 -11.69 -8.73 3.30
N GLY A 57 -10.80 -9.19 2.43
CA GLY A 57 -9.41 -8.69 2.37
C GLY A 57 -9.33 -7.21 1.98
N GLY A 58 -10.06 -6.80 0.93
CA GLY A 58 -10.14 -5.40 0.52
C GLY A 58 -10.81 -4.51 1.57
N GLY A 59 -11.84 -5.02 2.22
CA GLY A 59 -12.52 -4.31 3.31
C GLY A 59 -11.61 -4.05 4.51
N LYS A 60 -10.74 -5.01 4.88
CA LYS A 60 -9.76 -4.83 5.96
C LYS A 60 -8.66 -3.81 5.61
N LEU A 61 -8.25 -3.73 4.35
CA LEU A 61 -7.36 -2.65 3.88
C LEU A 61 -8.05 -1.29 3.98
N ALA A 62 -9.28 -1.17 3.49
CA ALA A 62 -10.07 0.06 3.59
C ALA A 62 -10.32 0.49 5.04
N GLU A 63 -10.60 -0.47 5.94
CA GLU A 63 -10.71 -0.22 7.39
C GLU A 63 -9.42 0.37 7.95
N THR A 64 -8.26 -0.16 7.57
CA THR A 64 -6.97 0.36 8.02
C THR A 64 -6.76 1.81 7.56
N PHE A 65 -7.12 2.15 6.32
CA PHE A 65 -7.10 3.55 5.87
C PHE A 65 -8.05 4.44 6.67
N SER A 66 -9.24 3.96 7.02
CA SER A 66 -10.18 4.68 7.89
C SER A 66 -9.58 4.94 9.28
N GLN A 67 -8.91 3.94 9.87
CA GLN A 67 -8.28 4.04 11.18
C GLN A 67 -7.15 5.08 11.23
N ILE A 68 -6.39 5.25 10.15
CA ILE A 68 -5.33 6.27 10.07
C ILE A 68 -5.84 7.67 9.65
N GLY A 69 -7.17 7.85 9.51
CA GLY A 69 -7.80 9.16 9.39
C GLY A 69 -8.38 9.51 8.03
N TYR A 70 -8.41 8.58 7.04
CA TYR A 70 -9.14 8.82 5.80
C TYR A 70 -10.64 8.67 6.01
N ALA A 71 -11.40 9.77 5.83
CA ALA A 71 -12.84 9.82 6.10
C ALA A 71 -13.70 9.24 4.95
N ARG A 72 -13.18 9.21 3.72
CA ARG A 72 -13.90 8.81 2.51
C ARG A 72 -13.66 7.35 2.21
N VAL A 73 -14.29 6.49 3.02
CA VAL A 73 -14.10 5.04 2.97
C VAL A 73 -15.44 4.34 2.90
N GLY A 74 -15.57 3.40 1.96
CA GLY A 74 -16.70 2.50 1.83
C GLY A 74 -16.25 1.06 1.62
N VAL A 75 -17.07 0.10 2.05
CA VAL A 75 -16.80 -1.33 1.86
C VAL A 75 -18.02 -2.04 1.30
N ILE A 76 -17.81 -2.83 0.25
CA ILE A 76 -18.82 -3.67 -0.36
C ILE A 76 -18.49 -5.16 -0.21
N ASN A 77 -19.48 -6.00 0.04
CA ASN A 77 -19.31 -7.44 0.13
C ASN A 77 -20.62 -8.18 -0.23
N THR A 78 -20.49 -9.45 -0.61
CA THR A 78 -21.65 -10.37 -0.80
C THR A 78 -22.08 -11.06 0.50
N ALA A 79 -21.33 -10.94 1.58
CA ALA A 79 -21.59 -11.59 2.88
C ALA A 79 -21.78 -10.56 4.02
N ASP A 80 -22.91 -10.61 4.71
CA ASP A 80 -23.18 -9.79 5.90
C ASP A 80 -22.20 -10.11 7.04
N GLN A 81 -21.82 -11.39 7.20
CA GLN A 81 -20.88 -11.82 8.24
C GLN A 81 -19.51 -11.16 8.08
N ASP A 82 -19.01 -11.05 6.84
CA ASP A 82 -17.74 -10.37 6.57
C ASP A 82 -17.85 -8.87 6.87
N LEU A 83 -18.95 -8.22 6.44
CA LEU A 83 -19.21 -6.81 6.71
C LEU A 83 -19.32 -6.50 8.21
N ALA A 84 -19.85 -7.42 8.99
CA ALA A 84 -19.95 -7.27 10.45
C ALA A 84 -18.58 -7.21 11.13
N THR A 85 -17.54 -7.83 10.53
CA THR A 85 -16.17 -7.85 11.08
C THR A 85 -15.33 -6.62 10.71
N ILE A 86 -15.85 -5.72 9.90
CA ILE A 86 -15.16 -4.53 9.39
C ILE A 86 -15.75 -3.29 10.06
N ASN A 87 -14.91 -2.47 10.66
CA ASN A 87 -15.32 -1.26 11.36
C ASN A 87 -15.09 0.01 10.51
N VAL A 88 -16.00 0.26 9.57
CA VAL A 88 -16.06 1.48 8.76
C VAL A 88 -17.49 2.04 8.76
N PRO A 89 -17.68 3.35 8.57
CA PRO A 89 -19.01 3.95 8.62
C PRO A 89 -19.91 3.53 7.45
N ASN A 90 -19.35 3.33 6.27
CA ASN A 90 -20.11 3.04 5.05
C ASN A 90 -19.87 1.60 4.62
N LYS A 91 -20.92 0.78 4.70
CA LYS A 91 -20.90 -0.63 4.31
C LYS A 91 -22.13 -0.96 3.48
N MET A 92 -21.93 -1.75 2.43
CA MET A 92 -23.01 -2.20 1.57
C MET A 92 -22.86 -3.68 1.24
N LYS A 93 -23.94 -4.45 1.47
CA LYS A 93 -24.07 -5.78 0.88
C LYS A 93 -24.67 -5.65 -0.52
N PHE A 94 -24.13 -6.40 -1.47
CA PHE A 94 -24.70 -6.53 -2.80
C PHE A 94 -24.95 -8.02 -3.15
N GLY A 95 -25.93 -8.25 -4.00
CA GLY A 95 -26.43 -9.59 -4.29
C GLY A 95 -27.25 -10.22 -3.17
N GLU A 96 -27.97 -11.29 -3.49
CA GLU A 96 -28.93 -11.91 -2.57
C GLU A 96 -28.29 -12.96 -1.63
N GLN A 97 -27.18 -13.56 -2.04
CA GLN A 97 -26.57 -14.68 -1.30
C GLN A 97 -25.60 -14.23 -0.21
N GLN A 98 -25.23 -15.18 0.66
CA GLN A 98 -24.31 -14.96 1.78
C GLN A 98 -22.88 -15.42 1.43
N GLY A 99 -22.22 -14.65 0.55
CA GLY A 99 -20.84 -14.89 0.15
C GLY A 99 -20.68 -15.54 -1.23
N ALA A 100 -19.51 -15.40 -1.81
CA ALA A 100 -19.18 -15.89 -3.17
C ALA A 100 -18.49 -17.27 -3.20
N GLY A 101 -18.16 -17.87 -2.05
CA GLY A 101 -17.55 -19.21 -1.99
C GLY A 101 -16.28 -19.38 -2.84
N LYS A 102 -15.42 -18.37 -2.96
CA LYS A 102 -14.25 -18.31 -3.85
C LYS A 102 -14.61 -18.39 -5.36
N ASN A 103 -15.86 -18.17 -5.74
CA ASN A 103 -16.32 -18.14 -7.12
C ASN A 103 -16.34 -16.69 -7.63
N ARG A 104 -15.36 -16.34 -8.46
CA ARG A 104 -15.20 -14.99 -9.06
C ARG A 104 -16.38 -14.64 -9.98
N GLU A 105 -16.80 -15.58 -10.83
CA GLU A 105 -17.86 -15.33 -11.82
C GLU A 105 -19.20 -15.05 -11.11
N PHE A 106 -19.49 -15.80 -10.06
CA PHE A 106 -20.68 -15.55 -9.26
C PHE A 106 -20.68 -14.13 -8.66
N ALA A 107 -19.56 -13.69 -8.06
CA ALA A 107 -19.43 -12.36 -7.51
C ALA A 107 -19.55 -11.26 -8.58
N LYS A 108 -18.98 -11.48 -9.76
CA LYS A 108 -19.06 -10.58 -10.91
C LYS A 108 -20.51 -10.39 -11.37
N GLN A 109 -21.28 -11.49 -11.53
CA GLN A 109 -22.69 -11.40 -11.91
C GLN A 109 -23.54 -10.69 -10.86
N ALA A 110 -23.33 -11.00 -9.57
CA ALA A 110 -24.01 -10.30 -8.47
C ALA A 110 -23.71 -8.78 -8.50
N PHE A 111 -22.47 -8.40 -8.78
CA PHE A 111 -22.07 -7.01 -8.91
C PHE A 111 -22.76 -6.32 -10.09
N LEU A 112 -22.77 -6.94 -11.26
CA LEU A 112 -23.39 -6.39 -12.45
C LEU A 112 -24.89 -6.18 -12.26
N ASN A 113 -25.57 -7.11 -11.57
CA ASN A 113 -26.99 -6.97 -11.24
C ASN A 113 -27.29 -5.87 -10.22
N SER A 114 -26.28 -5.48 -9.40
CA SER A 114 -26.40 -4.42 -8.37
C SER A 114 -25.62 -3.16 -8.72
N LYS A 115 -25.20 -2.98 -10.00
CA LYS A 115 -24.27 -1.91 -10.40
C LYS A 115 -24.79 -0.52 -10.04
N GLU A 116 -26.08 -0.25 -10.22
CA GLU A 116 -26.68 1.05 -9.91
C GLU A 116 -26.60 1.37 -8.41
N ASP A 117 -26.96 0.41 -7.56
CA ASP A 117 -26.88 0.55 -6.10
C ASP A 117 -25.44 0.78 -5.65
N VAL A 118 -24.47 0.07 -6.26
CA VAL A 118 -23.04 0.28 -5.97
C VAL A 118 -22.58 1.68 -6.38
N VAL A 119 -23.02 2.20 -7.52
CA VAL A 119 -22.72 3.58 -7.94
C VAL A 119 -23.26 4.58 -6.91
N ASP A 120 -24.48 4.42 -6.45
CA ASP A 120 -25.07 5.32 -5.44
C ASP A 120 -24.37 5.18 -4.08
N PHE A 121 -23.95 3.98 -3.72
CA PHE A 121 -23.11 3.76 -2.55
C PHE A 121 -21.74 4.48 -2.68
N ILE A 122 -21.06 4.40 -3.83
CA ILE A 122 -19.80 5.12 -4.07
C ILE A 122 -20.02 6.63 -3.92
N LYS A 123 -21.07 7.18 -4.52
CA LYS A 123 -21.42 8.61 -4.40
C LYS A 123 -21.59 9.04 -2.94
N SER A 124 -22.35 8.28 -2.17
CA SER A 124 -22.65 8.60 -0.77
C SER A 124 -21.43 8.45 0.15
N SER A 125 -20.58 7.46 -0.11
CA SER A 125 -19.40 7.16 0.73
C SER A 125 -18.21 8.06 0.45
N ILE A 126 -18.01 8.45 -0.82
CA ILE A 126 -16.81 9.17 -1.28
C ILE A 126 -17.08 10.67 -1.48
N GLY A 127 -18.25 11.04 -2.01
CA GLY A 127 -18.55 12.43 -2.37
C GLY A 127 -17.78 12.90 -3.61
N THR A 128 -17.84 14.19 -3.92
CA THR A 128 -17.34 14.76 -5.19
C THR A 128 -16.01 15.49 -5.09
N ASP A 129 -15.61 15.94 -3.89
CA ASP A 129 -14.36 16.65 -3.66
C ASP A 129 -13.22 15.69 -3.38
N ILE A 130 -12.64 15.09 -4.41
CA ILE A 130 -11.68 14.00 -4.34
C ILE A 130 -10.64 14.14 -5.47
N ASP A 131 -9.39 13.83 -5.18
CA ASP A 131 -8.32 13.77 -6.18
C ASP A 131 -8.29 12.41 -6.88
N ARG A 132 -8.39 11.31 -6.12
CA ARG A 132 -8.37 9.96 -6.68
C ARG A 132 -9.07 8.97 -5.74
N ILE A 133 -9.76 8.00 -6.32
CA ILE A 133 -10.33 6.87 -5.60
C ILE A 133 -9.44 5.65 -5.77
N PHE A 134 -9.19 4.97 -4.67
CA PHE A 134 -8.50 3.68 -4.63
C PHE A 134 -9.50 2.56 -4.39
N VAL A 135 -9.45 1.54 -5.23
CA VAL A 135 -10.09 0.26 -5.00
C VAL A 135 -9.12 -0.63 -4.24
N THR A 136 -9.58 -1.28 -3.15
CA THR A 136 -8.77 -2.22 -2.38
C THR A 136 -9.40 -3.60 -2.42
N VAL A 137 -8.63 -4.63 -2.83
CA VAL A 137 -9.14 -6.01 -2.98
C VAL A 137 -8.13 -7.05 -2.52
N GLY A 138 -8.65 -8.19 -2.05
CA GLY A 138 -7.86 -9.39 -1.89
C GLY A 138 -8.04 -10.29 -3.12
N ALA A 139 -6.93 -10.64 -3.78
CA ALA A 139 -6.94 -11.32 -5.07
C ALA A 139 -7.38 -12.80 -5.02
N GLY A 140 -7.20 -13.47 -3.86
CA GLY A 140 -7.46 -14.92 -3.75
C GLY A 140 -8.92 -15.28 -3.41
N GLY A 141 -9.75 -14.31 -3.00
CA GLY A 141 -11.13 -14.53 -2.58
C GLY A 141 -12.11 -14.73 -3.75
N GLY A 142 -13.39 -14.82 -3.42
CA GLY A 142 -14.48 -14.83 -4.43
C GLY A 142 -14.95 -13.41 -4.73
N THR A 143 -15.39 -12.68 -3.71
CA THR A 143 -16.01 -11.35 -3.87
C THR A 143 -15.00 -10.34 -4.40
N GLY A 144 -13.93 -10.03 -3.67
CA GLY A 144 -12.95 -9.02 -4.08
C GLY A 144 -12.32 -9.32 -5.43
N ALA A 145 -11.86 -10.54 -5.65
CA ALA A 145 -11.27 -10.98 -6.92
C ALA A 145 -12.27 -10.91 -8.08
N GLY A 146 -13.52 -11.32 -7.87
CA GLY A 146 -14.54 -11.37 -8.93
C GLY A 146 -15.02 -9.99 -9.37
N VAL A 147 -15.12 -9.02 -8.45
CA VAL A 147 -15.60 -7.68 -8.80
C VAL A 147 -14.49 -6.69 -9.18
N CYS A 148 -13.21 -7.05 -9.00
CA CYS A 148 -12.08 -6.14 -9.12
C CYS A 148 -12.13 -5.29 -10.40
N SER A 149 -12.17 -5.92 -11.55
CA SER A 149 -12.16 -5.25 -12.86
C SER A 149 -13.40 -4.36 -13.05
N GLU A 150 -14.60 -4.89 -12.75
CA GLU A 150 -15.84 -4.14 -12.94
C GLU A 150 -15.98 -2.99 -11.95
N LEU A 151 -15.58 -3.16 -10.70
CA LEU A 151 -15.56 -2.11 -9.70
C LEU A 151 -14.61 -0.98 -10.10
N VAL A 152 -13.40 -1.31 -10.57
CA VAL A 152 -12.44 -0.32 -11.06
C VAL A 152 -13.01 0.50 -12.21
N LYS A 153 -13.66 -0.16 -13.19
CA LYS A 153 -14.33 0.54 -14.31
C LYS A 153 -15.46 1.44 -13.82
N THR A 154 -16.27 0.97 -12.89
CA THR A 154 -17.37 1.74 -12.28
C THR A 154 -16.85 2.96 -11.54
N VAL A 155 -15.79 2.80 -10.74
CA VAL A 155 -15.12 3.91 -10.06
C VAL A 155 -14.52 4.90 -11.06
N LYS A 156 -13.96 4.42 -12.18
CA LYS A 156 -13.43 5.26 -13.26
C LYS A 156 -14.54 6.11 -13.91
N GLU A 157 -15.69 5.52 -14.20
CA GLU A 157 -16.87 6.22 -14.72
C GLU A 157 -17.33 7.32 -13.74
N TYR A 158 -17.36 7.00 -12.44
CA TYR A 158 -17.73 7.97 -11.41
C TYR A 158 -16.70 9.10 -11.29
N GLN A 159 -15.38 8.82 -11.23
CA GLN A 159 -14.33 9.84 -11.20
C GLN A 159 -14.42 10.80 -12.41
N ASN A 160 -14.69 10.28 -13.61
CA ASN A 160 -14.87 11.09 -14.80
C ASN A 160 -16.09 12.01 -14.67
N THR A 161 -17.20 11.52 -14.12
CA THR A 161 -18.44 12.29 -13.93
C THR A 161 -18.25 13.47 -12.99
N ILE A 162 -17.53 13.26 -11.89
CA ILE A 162 -17.25 14.32 -10.89
C ILE A 162 -16.02 15.17 -11.23
N LYS A 163 -15.32 14.86 -12.31
CA LYS A 163 -14.06 15.50 -12.70
C LYS A 163 -13.02 15.49 -11.58
N ALA A 164 -12.78 14.31 -11.00
CA ALA A 164 -11.76 14.10 -9.99
C ALA A 164 -10.38 14.59 -10.45
N GLY A 165 -9.51 14.95 -9.50
CA GLY A 165 -8.18 15.52 -9.78
C GLY A 165 -7.24 14.61 -10.58
N SER A 166 -7.47 13.29 -10.58
CA SER A 166 -6.70 12.31 -11.36
C SER A 166 -7.56 11.62 -12.42
N PRO A 167 -7.00 11.37 -13.62
CA PRO A 167 -7.66 10.57 -14.64
C PRO A 167 -7.59 9.06 -14.37
N TYR A 168 -6.84 8.62 -13.35
CA TYR A 168 -6.62 7.21 -13.05
C TYR A 168 -7.33 6.79 -11.78
N VAL A 169 -7.75 5.52 -11.72
CA VAL A 169 -8.16 4.85 -10.48
C VAL A 169 -6.94 4.22 -9.85
N GLY A 170 -6.76 4.35 -8.54
CA GLY A 170 -5.75 3.58 -7.81
C GLY A 170 -6.27 2.18 -7.50
N LEU A 171 -5.40 1.18 -7.52
CA LEU A 171 -5.74 -0.18 -7.12
C LEU A 171 -4.70 -0.71 -6.13
N ILE A 172 -5.15 -1.14 -4.95
CA ILE A 172 -4.32 -1.86 -3.98
C ILE A 172 -4.77 -3.31 -3.97
N LEU A 173 -3.88 -4.20 -4.42
CA LEU A 173 -4.14 -5.61 -4.60
C LEU A 173 -3.34 -6.44 -3.61
N ALA A 174 -4.01 -7.10 -2.66
CA ALA A 174 -3.37 -8.04 -1.74
C ALA A 174 -3.36 -9.45 -2.33
N LEU A 175 -2.15 -9.98 -2.60
CA LEU A 175 -1.93 -11.34 -3.06
C LEU A 175 -1.90 -12.30 -1.86
N PRO A 176 -2.50 -13.49 -1.98
CA PRO A 176 -2.48 -14.52 -0.93
C PRO A 176 -1.08 -15.14 -0.81
N LYS A 177 -0.88 -15.90 0.28
CA LYS A 177 0.25 -16.82 0.35
C LYS A 177 0.01 -18.01 -0.59
N LEU A 178 1.08 -18.51 -1.22
CA LEU A 178 1.00 -19.66 -2.14
C LEU A 178 0.46 -20.92 -1.45
N SER A 179 0.64 -21.02 -0.13
CA SER A 179 0.12 -22.12 0.71
C SER A 179 -1.40 -22.10 0.96
N GLU A 180 -2.14 -21.07 0.53
CA GLU A 180 -3.59 -20.94 0.79
C GLU A 180 -4.46 -21.82 -0.12
N GLY A 181 -3.85 -22.52 -1.07
CA GLY A 181 -4.47 -23.55 -1.91
C GLY A 181 -4.70 -23.14 -3.35
N LYS A 182 -4.88 -24.17 -4.19
CA LYS A 182 -4.92 -24.06 -5.67
C LYS A 182 -5.97 -23.04 -6.16
N LYS A 183 -7.21 -23.12 -5.65
CA LYS A 183 -8.28 -22.21 -6.09
C LYS A 183 -8.00 -20.75 -5.73
N VAL A 184 -7.38 -20.50 -4.58
CA VAL A 184 -6.96 -19.16 -4.14
C VAL A 184 -5.85 -18.63 -5.03
N SER A 185 -4.85 -19.46 -5.36
CA SER A 185 -3.76 -19.10 -6.26
C SER A 185 -4.26 -18.81 -7.69
N GLN A 186 -5.22 -19.60 -8.18
CA GLN A 186 -5.84 -19.36 -9.48
C GLN A 186 -6.60 -18.03 -9.51
N ASN A 187 -7.43 -17.77 -8.51
CA ASN A 187 -8.15 -16.49 -8.41
C ASN A 187 -7.16 -15.32 -8.38
N ALA A 188 -6.05 -15.46 -7.64
CA ALA A 188 -5.02 -14.43 -7.54
C ALA A 188 -4.29 -14.21 -8.88
N TYR A 189 -3.95 -15.28 -9.59
CA TYR A 189 -3.36 -15.21 -10.93
C TYR A 189 -4.26 -14.42 -11.89
N GLU A 190 -5.53 -14.81 -11.99
CA GLU A 190 -6.50 -14.17 -12.89
C GLU A 190 -6.71 -12.70 -12.52
N THR A 191 -6.84 -12.39 -11.21
CA THR A 191 -7.05 -11.02 -10.73
C THR A 191 -5.83 -10.13 -10.97
N LEU A 192 -4.62 -10.64 -10.72
CA LEU A 192 -3.38 -9.90 -10.98
C LEU A 192 -3.20 -9.63 -12.48
N LYS A 193 -3.49 -10.64 -13.33
CA LYS A 193 -3.43 -10.48 -14.78
C LYS A 193 -4.40 -9.39 -15.27
N GLU A 194 -5.67 -9.45 -14.85
CA GLU A 194 -6.67 -8.41 -15.17
C GLU A 194 -6.26 -7.03 -14.66
N ALA A 195 -5.66 -6.95 -13.45
CA ALA A 195 -5.16 -5.68 -12.91
C ALA A 195 -4.03 -5.09 -13.76
N CYS A 196 -3.09 -5.92 -14.24
CA CYS A 196 -2.03 -5.49 -15.14
C CYS A 196 -2.60 -4.99 -16.49
N GLU A 197 -3.57 -5.69 -17.04
CA GLU A 197 -4.28 -5.26 -18.26
C GLU A 197 -4.96 -3.89 -18.08
N LEU A 198 -5.54 -3.61 -16.91
CA LEU A 198 -6.11 -2.29 -16.59
C LEU A 198 -5.04 -1.19 -16.49
N VAL A 199 -3.82 -1.51 -16.06
CA VAL A 199 -2.68 -0.58 -16.11
C VAL A 199 -2.28 -0.28 -17.55
N GLU A 200 -2.13 -1.30 -18.39
CA GLU A 200 -1.80 -1.17 -19.82
C GLU A 200 -2.85 -0.32 -20.57
N GLN A 201 -4.13 -0.48 -20.22
CA GLN A 201 -5.25 0.32 -20.73
C GLN A 201 -5.31 1.75 -20.18
N LYS A 202 -4.40 2.12 -19.27
CA LYS A 202 -4.37 3.42 -18.60
C LYS A 202 -5.66 3.75 -17.82
N ILE A 203 -6.30 2.73 -17.29
CA ILE A 203 -7.45 2.86 -16.38
C ILE A 203 -6.94 2.94 -14.94
N VAL A 204 -5.96 2.10 -14.60
CA VAL A 204 -5.36 2.00 -13.27
C VAL A 204 -3.97 2.63 -13.24
N SER A 205 -3.77 3.54 -12.31
CA SER A 205 -2.47 4.01 -11.82
C SER A 205 -2.67 4.68 -10.45
N PRO A 206 -1.91 4.30 -9.41
CA PRO A 206 -1.00 3.16 -9.36
C PRO A 206 -1.73 1.83 -9.17
N LEU A 207 -1.12 0.74 -9.63
CA LEU A 207 -1.36 -0.60 -9.12
C LEU A 207 -0.33 -0.89 -8.03
N ILE A 208 -0.76 -0.93 -6.78
CA ILE A 208 0.09 -1.24 -5.64
C ILE A 208 -0.14 -2.70 -5.24
N ILE A 209 0.90 -3.51 -5.28
CA ILE A 209 0.81 -4.92 -4.95
C ILE A 209 1.34 -5.16 -3.54
N LEU A 210 0.51 -5.72 -2.68
CA LEU A 210 0.87 -6.23 -1.35
C LEU A 210 0.94 -7.76 -1.41
N ASP A 211 2.14 -8.31 -1.23
CA ASP A 211 2.36 -9.75 -1.33
C ASP A 211 2.47 -10.38 0.06
N ASN A 212 1.44 -11.13 0.47
CA ASN A 212 1.41 -11.77 1.78
C ASN A 212 2.49 -12.85 1.96
N GLU A 213 2.96 -13.49 0.88
CA GLU A 213 4.11 -14.38 0.94
C GLU A 213 5.38 -13.60 1.31
N ARG A 214 5.55 -12.42 0.70
CA ARG A 214 6.67 -11.53 1.03
C ARG A 214 6.60 -11.03 2.46
N ILE A 215 5.44 -10.57 2.92
CA ILE A 215 5.24 -10.14 4.32
C ILE A 215 5.54 -11.27 5.28
N ASN A 216 5.11 -12.50 4.98
CA ASN A 216 5.42 -13.66 5.79
C ASN A 216 6.93 -13.94 5.86
N SER A 217 7.67 -13.72 4.79
CA SER A 217 9.12 -13.86 4.76
C SER A 217 9.86 -12.76 5.55
N LEU A 218 9.31 -11.54 5.56
CA LEU A 218 9.85 -10.42 6.34
C LEU A 218 9.58 -10.58 7.84
N TYR A 219 8.45 -11.20 8.20
CA TYR A 219 8.00 -11.36 9.59
C TYR A 219 7.64 -12.82 9.92
N PRO A 220 8.59 -13.75 9.90
CA PRO A 220 8.29 -15.19 9.99
C PRO A 220 7.73 -15.64 11.35
N LYS A 221 7.82 -14.80 12.39
CA LYS A 221 7.39 -15.13 13.76
C LYS A 221 6.08 -14.43 14.17
N LEU A 222 5.38 -13.75 13.25
CA LEU A 222 4.11 -13.13 13.59
C LEU A 222 3.04 -14.18 13.93
N SER A 223 2.29 -13.92 15.00
CA SER A 223 1.09 -14.72 15.28
C SER A 223 0.03 -14.50 14.21
N VAL A 224 -0.88 -15.47 14.04
CA VAL A 224 -1.97 -15.40 13.05
C VAL A 224 -2.77 -14.10 13.18
N ASN A 225 -3.10 -13.69 14.40
CA ASN A 225 -3.89 -12.48 14.65
C ASN A 225 -3.14 -11.19 14.28
N LYS A 226 -1.82 -11.17 14.47
CA LYS A 226 -0.99 -9.98 14.16
C LYS A 226 -0.59 -9.90 12.70
N PHE A 227 -0.54 -11.03 11.98
CA PHE A 227 -0.07 -11.07 10.59
C PHE A 227 -0.84 -10.09 9.69
N TRP A 228 -2.16 -10.18 9.67
CA TRP A 228 -3.00 -9.35 8.81
C TRP A 228 -2.98 -7.87 9.22
N GLN A 229 -2.92 -7.60 10.52
CA GLN A 229 -2.77 -6.23 11.02
C GLN A 229 -1.46 -5.62 10.54
N VAL A 230 -0.35 -6.34 10.69
CA VAL A 230 0.97 -5.88 10.26
C VAL A 230 1.04 -5.74 8.73
N ALA A 231 0.51 -6.70 7.96
CA ALA A 231 0.50 -6.63 6.50
C ALA A 231 -0.25 -5.38 6.01
N ASN A 232 -1.47 -5.16 6.49
CA ASN A 232 -2.28 -4.00 6.09
C ASN A 232 -1.68 -2.68 6.59
N ALA A 233 -1.20 -2.67 7.84
CA ALA A 233 -0.57 -1.50 8.43
C ALA A 233 0.67 -1.05 7.62
N ASN A 234 1.50 -1.99 7.15
CA ASN A 234 2.69 -1.69 6.36
C ASN A 234 2.35 -0.85 5.13
N ILE A 235 1.44 -1.33 4.28
CA ILE A 235 1.11 -0.61 3.04
C ILE A 235 0.40 0.70 3.32
N CYS A 236 -0.59 0.70 4.23
CA CYS A 236 -1.39 1.88 4.51
C CYS A 236 -0.55 3.00 5.14
N SER A 237 0.38 2.66 6.04
CA SER A 237 1.26 3.65 6.68
C SER A 237 2.29 4.22 5.73
N LEU A 238 2.91 3.40 4.88
CA LEU A 238 3.83 3.90 3.85
C LEU A 238 3.11 4.81 2.87
N PHE A 239 1.95 4.41 2.40
CA PHE A 239 1.11 5.26 1.55
C PHE A 239 0.77 6.59 2.23
N HIS A 240 0.32 6.54 3.48
CA HIS A 240 -0.02 7.73 4.26
C HIS A 240 1.21 8.62 4.52
N LEU A 241 2.37 8.03 4.80
CA LEU A 241 3.61 8.77 4.99
C LEU A 241 3.92 9.62 3.75
N PHE A 242 3.89 9.04 2.55
CA PHE A 242 4.13 9.78 1.31
C PHE A 242 3.08 10.85 1.08
N ASN A 243 1.79 10.58 1.34
CA ASN A 243 0.73 11.57 1.21
C ASN A 243 0.80 12.71 2.24
N ASN A 244 1.40 12.46 3.40
CA ASN A 244 1.56 13.46 4.44
C ASN A 244 2.84 14.29 4.24
N ILE A 245 3.95 13.65 3.82
CA ILE A 245 5.24 14.32 3.71
C ILE A 245 5.25 15.42 2.64
N ILE A 246 4.46 15.30 1.57
CA ILE A 246 4.36 16.30 0.51
C ILE A 246 3.75 17.64 0.97
N THR A 247 3.16 17.67 2.17
CA THR A 247 2.67 18.92 2.79
C THR A 247 3.68 19.55 3.74
N LYS A 248 4.82 18.89 3.95
CA LYS A 248 5.84 19.34 4.89
C LYS A 248 6.93 20.10 4.16
N ASN A 249 7.37 21.20 4.75
CA ASN A 249 8.54 21.92 4.28
C ASN A 249 9.81 21.21 4.78
N SER A 250 10.81 21.15 3.91
CA SER A 250 12.15 20.73 4.28
C SER A 250 13.13 21.89 4.16
N GLN A 251 14.10 21.96 5.03
CA GLN A 251 15.23 22.89 4.93
C GLN A 251 16.34 22.37 3.99
N TYR A 252 16.23 21.12 3.53
CA TYR A 252 17.27 20.43 2.76
C TYR A 252 16.81 20.13 1.34
N SER A 253 15.93 19.15 1.18
CA SER A 253 15.33 18.77 -0.11
C SER A 253 13.87 18.43 0.12
N THR A 254 12.98 19.02 -0.65
CA THR A 254 11.54 18.84 -0.53
C THR A 254 11.03 17.89 -1.61
N PHE A 255 10.35 16.84 -1.18
CA PHE A 255 9.53 15.98 -2.02
C PHE A 255 8.12 16.56 -2.05
N ASP A 256 7.66 17.03 -3.20
CA ASP A 256 6.42 17.81 -3.31
C ASP A 256 5.24 17.03 -3.90
N THR A 257 4.10 17.72 -4.06
CA THR A 257 2.87 17.17 -4.61
C THR A 257 3.03 16.69 -6.06
N ASN A 258 3.81 17.38 -6.90
CA ASN A 258 4.01 16.98 -8.29
C ASN A 258 4.92 15.77 -8.38
N ASP A 259 5.92 15.67 -7.51
CA ASP A 259 6.81 14.52 -7.39
C ASP A 259 5.99 13.26 -7.06
N PHE A 260 5.13 13.34 -6.04
CA PHE A 260 4.31 12.20 -5.65
C PHE A 260 3.26 11.86 -6.73
N ARG A 261 2.69 12.85 -7.39
CA ARG A 261 1.78 12.63 -8.52
C ARG A 261 2.49 11.85 -9.64
N THR A 262 3.72 12.22 -9.98
CA THR A 262 4.52 11.55 -11.01
C THR A 262 4.72 10.07 -10.67
N VAL A 263 5.04 9.75 -9.41
CA VAL A 263 5.17 8.37 -8.96
C VAL A 263 3.83 7.64 -8.98
N LEU A 264 2.75 8.26 -8.49
CA LEU A 264 1.40 7.67 -8.50
C LEU A 264 0.86 7.43 -9.91
N ASP A 265 1.27 8.21 -10.90
CA ASP A 265 0.77 8.11 -12.28
C ASP A 265 1.62 7.17 -13.16
N SER A 266 2.60 6.48 -12.59
CA SER A 266 3.57 5.69 -13.34
C SER A 266 3.17 4.23 -13.61
N GLY A 267 2.02 3.76 -13.13
CA GLY A 267 1.53 2.38 -13.35
C GLY A 267 1.80 1.46 -12.17
N ILE A 268 2.47 0.33 -12.35
CA ILE A 268 2.75 -0.60 -11.23
C ILE A 268 3.78 0.02 -10.29
N MET A 269 3.47 -0.03 -8.99
CA MET A 269 4.25 0.63 -7.95
C MET A 269 4.47 -0.28 -6.74
N VAL A 270 5.63 -0.14 -6.11
CA VAL A 270 5.96 -0.83 -4.85
C VAL A 270 6.57 0.14 -3.85
N PHE A 271 6.28 -0.09 -2.57
CA PHE A 271 6.91 0.61 -1.46
C PHE A 271 7.99 -0.23 -0.78
N GLY A 272 8.95 0.46 -0.19
CA GLY A 272 9.97 -0.12 0.66
C GLY A 272 10.38 0.83 1.77
N ALA A 273 10.99 0.30 2.83
CA ALA A 273 11.53 1.11 3.92
C ALA A 273 12.78 0.44 4.53
N ALA A 274 13.72 1.26 4.98
CA ALA A 274 14.90 0.82 5.70
C ALA A 274 15.16 1.75 6.89
N ASN A 275 15.48 1.17 8.05
CA ASN A 275 15.92 1.93 9.22
C ASN A 275 17.40 1.65 9.49
N ILE A 276 18.15 2.70 9.78
CA ILE A 276 19.58 2.66 10.03
C ILE A 276 19.82 3.34 11.38
N ILE A 277 20.07 2.54 12.42
CA ILE A 277 20.28 3.05 13.79
C ILE A 277 21.70 3.60 13.93
N ASN A 278 22.68 2.94 13.34
CA ASN A 278 24.09 3.36 13.39
C ASN A 278 24.53 3.88 12.04
N VAL A 279 24.58 5.19 11.92
CA VAL A 279 24.95 5.89 10.68
C VAL A 279 26.43 6.25 10.74
N SER A 280 27.32 5.24 10.81
CA SER A 280 28.77 5.47 11.01
C SER A 280 29.52 5.66 9.72
N SER A 281 29.01 5.23 8.58
CA SER A 281 29.70 5.34 7.29
C SER A 281 28.75 5.40 6.08
N GLU A 282 29.20 6.04 5.01
CA GLU A 282 28.53 6.08 3.71
C GLU A 282 28.17 4.68 3.19
N SER A 283 29.09 3.73 3.35
CA SER A 283 28.88 2.35 2.88
C SER A 283 27.73 1.64 3.58
N GLU A 284 27.49 1.92 4.86
CA GLU A 284 26.37 1.33 5.62
C GLU A 284 25.04 1.87 5.14
N ILE A 285 24.92 3.19 4.92
CA ILE A 285 23.70 3.81 4.41
C ILE A 285 23.40 3.29 3.00
N SER A 286 24.38 3.32 2.10
CA SER A 286 24.21 2.81 0.74
C SER A 286 23.91 1.31 0.70
N LYS A 287 24.51 0.51 1.59
CA LYS A 287 24.20 -0.92 1.75
C LYS A 287 22.76 -1.11 2.21
N ALA A 288 22.31 -0.34 3.21
CA ALA A 288 20.94 -0.43 3.71
C ALA A 288 19.91 -0.13 2.62
N VAL A 289 20.13 0.87 1.78
CA VAL A 289 19.24 1.17 0.64
C VAL A 289 19.23 0.01 -0.35
N ARG A 290 20.38 -0.54 -0.73
CA ARG A 290 20.44 -1.70 -1.64
C ARG A 290 19.72 -2.93 -1.07
N GLU A 291 19.91 -3.23 0.21
CA GLU A 291 19.24 -4.35 0.87
C GLU A 291 17.72 -4.09 0.98
N ASN A 292 17.30 -2.85 1.24
CA ASN A 292 15.89 -2.47 1.18
C ASN A 292 15.28 -2.80 -0.18
N LEU A 293 15.91 -2.37 -1.26
CA LEU A 293 15.40 -2.63 -2.62
C LEU A 293 15.32 -4.13 -2.95
N LYS A 294 16.22 -4.94 -2.40
CA LYS A 294 16.22 -6.39 -2.62
C LYS A 294 15.24 -7.16 -1.72
N ARG A 295 15.11 -6.74 -0.45
CA ARG A 295 14.52 -7.57 0.59
C ARG A 295 13.31 -6.97 1.28
N ASN A 296 13.18 -5.64 1.33
CA ASN A 296 12.17 -4.97 2.14
C ASN A 296 11.04 -4.31 1.34
N VAL A 297 11.03 -4.48 0.02
CA VAL A 297 9.87 -4.10 -0.79
C VAL A 297 8.69 -5.01 -0.50
N LEU A 298 7.47 -4.46 -0.49
CA LEU A 298 6.25 -5.16 -0.07
C LEU A 298 5.73 -6.19 -1.07
N CYS A 299 6.39 -6.33 -2.22
CA CYS A 299 6.13 -7.38 -3.20
C CYS A 299 7.44 -8.00 -3.67
N GLY A 300 7.53 -9.32 -3.63
CA GLY A 300 8.65 -10.08 -4.20
C GLY A 300 8.49 -10.28 -5.71
N GLU A 301 9.57 -10.73 -6.35
CA GLU A 301 9.55 -11.13 -7.77
C GLU A 301 9.13 -10.00 -8.73
N LEU A 302 9.51 -8.74 -8.37
CA LEU A 302 9.39 -7.57 -9.22
C LEU A 302 10.76 -7.23 -9.81
N ASP A 303 10.82 -7.01 -11.11
CA ASP A 303 12.02 -6.47 -11.75
C ASP A 303 12.08 -4.94 -11.61
N LEU A 304 12.72 -4.47 -10.54
CA LEU A 304 12.87 -3.05 -10.27
C LEU A 304 13.68 -2.31 -11.32
N SER A 305 14.50 -3.04 -12.15
CA SER A 305 15.27 -2.43 -13.23
C SER A 305 14.40 -1.86 -14.35
N THR A 306 13.15 -2.26 -14.41
CA THR A 306 12.15 -1.71 -15.35
C THR A 306 11.51 -0.41 -14.86
N GLY A 307 11.66 -0.08 -13.58
CA GLY A 307 11.07 1.10 -12.96
C GLY A 307 11.47 2.41 -13.65
N SER A 308 10.49 3.29 -13.88
CA SER A 308 10.71 4.55 -14.61
C SER A 308 10.80 5.77 -13.70
N THR A 309 10.30 5.67 -12.48
CA THR A 309 10.32 6.76 -11.51
C THR A 309 10.42 6.19 -10.10
N ALA A 310 10.98 6.96 -9.19
CA ALA A 310 10.98 6.63 -7.78
C ALA A 310 10.90 7.89 -6.92
N ALA A 311 10.44 7.71 -5.69
CA ALA A 311 10.63 8.63 -4.59
C ALA A 311 11.57 8.00 -3.56
N ALA A 312 12.44 8.80 -2.98
CA ALA A 312 13.28 8.45 -1.84
C ALA A 312 13.19 9.54 -0.78
N VAL A 313 12.63 9.21 0.37
CA VAL A 313 12.46 10.13 1.49
C VAL A 313 13.29 9.68 2.67
N ALA A 314 14.22 10.52 3.10
CA ALA A 314 15.01 10.31 4.31
C ALA A 314 14.38 11.09 5.46
N ILE A 315 14.16 10.43 6.59
CA ILE A 315 13.70 11.06 7.83
C ILE A 315 14.67 10.68 8.95
N CYS A 316 15.23 11.68 9.62
CA CYS A 316 16.18 11.45 10.71
C CYS A 316 16.03 12.52 11.82
N ASP A 317 16.49 12.16 13.02
CA ASP A 317 16.54 13.11 14.12
C ASP A 317 17.59 14.21 13.86
N GLU A 318 17.48 15.32 14.61
CA GLU A 318 18.34 16.48 14.43
C GLU A 318 19.83 16.17 14.63
N LYS A 319 20.16 15.37 15.63
CA LYS A 319 21.55 14.97 15.92
C LYS A 319 22.16 14.18 14.76
N THR A 320 21.37 13.31 14.17
CA THR A 320 21.75 12.53 12.99
C THR A 320 21.92 13.44 11.78
N LEU A 321 20.99 14.38 11.54
CA LEU A 321 21.08 15.37 10.46
C LEU A 321 22.37 16.21 10.54
N ASP A 322 22.73 16.66 11.75
CA ASP A 322 23.93 17.48 11.99
C ASP A 322 25.23 16.68 11.80
N SER A 323 25.18 15.36 11.90
CA SER A 323 26.37 14.50 11.85
C SER A 323 26.61 13.82 10.49
N ILE A 324 25.58 13.65 9.67
CA ILE A 324 25.69 12.96 8.36
C ILE A 324 26.15 13.95 7.29
N PRO A 325 27.27 13.70 6.58
CA PRO A 325 27.61 14.46 5.39
C PRO A 325 26.54 14.30 4.31
N GLN A 326 26.17 15.39 3.63
CA GLN A 326 25.19 15.37 2.54
C GLN A 326 25.52 14.32 1.47
N GLU A 327 26.80 14.18 1.13
CA GLU A 327 27.28 13.20 0.16
C GLU A 327 26.85 11.76 0.47
N TYR A 328 26.68 11.39 1.75
CA TYR A 328 26.23 10.06 2.15
C TYR A 328 24.78 9.81 1.75
N LEU A 329 23.92 10.81 1.90
CA LEU A 329 22.52 10.73 1.45
C LEU A 329 22.44 10.73 -0.08
N ASP A 330 23.22 11.57 -0.75
CA ASP A 330 23.25 11.63 -2.22
C ASP A 330 23.69 10.28 -2.80
N ASN A 331 24.71 9.65 -2.22
CA ASN A 331 25.17 8.32 -2.64
C ASN A 331 24.15 7.21 -2.32
N ALA A 332 23.42 7.35 -1.22
CA ALA A 332 22.34 6.43 -0.88
C ALA A 332 21.18 6.52 -1.89
N PHE A 333 20.76 7.72 -2.24
CA PHE A 333 19.71 7.93 -3.26
C PHE A 333 20.16 7.50 -4.65
N ASN A 334 21.43 7.66 -4.98
CA ASN A 334 22.02 7.14 -6.22
C ASN A 334 21.95 5.61 -6.37
N GLN A 335 21.71 4.84 -5.28
CA GLN A 335 21.46 3.41 -5.40
C GLN A 335 20.14 3.13 -6.15
N LEU A 336 19.10 4.01 -6.01
CA LEU A 336 17.89 3.90 -6.81
C LEU A 336 18.19 4.14 -8.28
N ASN A 337 18.91 5.22 -8.62
CA ASN A 337 19.30 5.52 -10.01
C ASN A 337 20.05 4.36 -10.67
N ARG A 338 20.87 3.63 -9.91
CA ARG A 338 21.60 2.45 -10.39
C ARG A 338 20.74 1.20 -10.53
N THR A 339 19.63 1.14 -9.81
CA THR A 339 18.69 0.00 -9.81
C THR A 339 17.65 0.13 -10.91
N LEU A 340 17.18 1.35 -11.16
CA LEU A 340 16.12 1.64 -12.12
C LEU A 340 16.66 1.69 -13.56
N LYS A 341 15.74 1.71 -14.53
CA LYS A 341 16.10 1.83 -15.94
C LYS A 341 16.84 3.14 -16.24
N THR A 342 17.63 3.14 -17.31
CA THR A 342 18.27 4.35 -17.82
C THR A 342 17.24 5.45 -18.09
N ASN A 343 17.55 6.68 -17.68
CA ASN A 343 16.66 7.86 -17.76
C ASN A 343 15.44 7.81 -16.85
N SER A 344 15.47 7.04 -15.76
CA SER A 344 14.47 7.14 -14.70
C SER A 344 14.62 8.46 -13.93
N THR A 345 13.51 8.90 -13.33
CA THR A 345 13.49 10.08 -12.46
C THR A 345 13.40 9.63 -11.00
N VAL A 346 14.34 10.12 -10.17
CA VAL A 346 14.31 9.86 -8.71
C VAL A 346 14.05 11.19 -8.00
N HIS A 347 12.88 11.31 -7.39
CA HIS A 347 12.48 12.44 -6.55
C HIS A 347 12.98 12.21 -5.13
N GLN A 348 13.51 13.24 -4.48
CA GLN A 348 14.18 13.11 -3.20
C GLN A 348 13.60 14.09 -2.18
N GLY A 349 13.57 13.66 -0.91
CA GLY A 349 13.22 14.52 0.21
C GLY A 349 14.00 14.14 1.45
N VAL A 350 14.43 15.15 2.23
CA VAL A 350 15.12 14.96 3.50
C VAL A 350 14.41 15.76 4.58
N TYR A 351 13.94 15.08 5.62
CA TYR A 351 13.10 15.69 6.64
C TYR A 351 13.60 15.38 8.04
N LYS A 352 13.38 16.35 8.94
CA LYS A 352 13.60 16.15 10.36
C LYS A 352 12.47 15.34 10.98
N GLY A 353 12.82 14.29 11.70
CA GLY A 353 11.92 13.43 12.47
C GLY A 353 12.25 13.43 13.95
N VAL A 354 11.48 12.68 14.72
CA VAL A 354 11.66 12.56 16.20
C VAL A 354 12.36 11.25 16.60
N LYS A 355 12.39 10.27 15.70
CA LYS A 355 12.98 8.96 15.96
C LYS A 355 14.48 9.00 15.72
N GLU A 356 15.25 8.45 16.66
CA GLU A 356 16.70 8.33 16.56
C GLU A 356 17.13 7.49 15.34
N GLY A 357 18.19 7.91 14.68
CA GLY A 357 18.75 7.28 13.50
C GLY A 357 18.17 7.81 12.19
N LEU A 358 18.40 7.07 11.12
CA LEU A 358 18.00 7.41 9.76
C LEU A 358 16.99 6.38 9.24
N SER A 359 15.82 6.84 8.83
CA SER A 359 14.84 6.03 8.10
C SER A 359 14.79 6.49 6.64
N ILE A 360 14.88 5.53 5.71
CA ILE A 360 14.75 5.80 4.27
C ILE A 360 13.53 5.06 3.73
N PHE A 361 12.61 5.81 3.18
CA PHE A 361 11.38 5.31 2.57
C PHE A 361 11.47 5.46 1.06
N THR A 362 11.05 4.42 0.34
CA THR A 362 11.09 4.40 -1.12
C THR A 362 9.72 4.05 -1.69
N ALA A 363 9.38 4.71 -2.79
CA ALA A 363 8.26 4.33 -3.64
C ALA A 363 8.78 4.24 -5.08
N ILE A 364 8.67 3.09 -5.71
CA ILE A 364 9.17 2.84 -7.07
C ILE A 364 7.98 2.55 -7.97
N GLY A 365 7.89 3.27 -9.06
CA GLY A 365 6.79 3.16 -10.01
C GLY A 365 7.26 2.97 -11.46
N GLY A 366 6.31 2.63 -12.34
CA GLY A 366 6.60 2.30 -13.72
C GLY A 366 7.27 0.94 -13.90
N ILE A 367 7.05 0.04 -12.94
CA ILE A 367 7.55 -1.33 -12.99
C ILE A 367 6.76 -2.10 -14.06
N ALA A 368 7.45 -2.96 -14.82
CA ALA A 368 6.82 -3.83 -15.81
C ALA A 368 5.90 -4.87 -15.15
N THR A 369 4.99 -5.44 -15.95
CA THR A 369 4.13 -6.56 -15.53
C THR A 369 4.95 -7.66 -14.85
N PRO A 370 4.58 -8.09 -13.62
CA PRO A 370 5.36 -9.03 -12.81
C PRO A 370 5.18 -10.47 -13.30
N VAL A 371 5.85 -10.83 -14.40
CA VAL A 371 5.73 -12.13 -15.04
C VAL A 371 6.10 -13.27 -14.09
N ASP A 372 7.20 -13.13 -13.35
CA ASP A 372 7.65 -14.18 -12.43
C ASP A 372 6.62 -14.42 -11.30
N LYS A 373 5.96 -13.36 -10.82
CA LYS A 373 4.88 -13.49 -9.83
C LYS A 373 3.63 -14.16 -10.43
N LEU A 374 3.26 -13.82 -11.66
CA LEU A 374 2.18 -14.48 -12.38
C LEU A 374 2.47 -15.96 -12.57
N ASP A 375 3.70 -16.31 -12.97
CA ASP A 375 4.13 -17.71 -13.15
C ASP A 375 4.12 -18.48 -11.82
N ALA A 376 4.55 -17.86 -10.72
CA ALA A 376 4.50 -18.49 -9.39
C ALA A 376 3.05 -18.80 -8.96
N LEU A 377 2.13 -17.87 -9.15
CA LEU A 377 0.70 -18.07 -8.86
C LEU A 377 0.08 -19.14 -9.76
N LEU A 378 0.41 -19.15 -11.07
CA LEU A 378 -0.09 -20.14 -12.01
C LEU A 378 0.40 -21.55 -11.64
N LYS A 379 1.69 -21.71 -11.32
CA LYS A 379 2.23 -23.00 -10.84
C LYS A 379 1.56 -23.47 -9.55
N ALA A 380 1.30 -22.58 -8.61
CA ALA A 380 0.62 -22.90 -7.34
C ALA A 380 -0.88 -23.24 -7.54
N SER A 381 -1.46 -22.91 -8.69
CA SER A 381 -2.85 -23.23 -9.04
C SER A 381 -3.02 -24.62 -9.66
N GLN A 382 -1.94 -25.25 -10.12
CA GLN A 382 -1.91 -26.60 -10.72
C GLN A 382 -1.77 -27.69 -9.65
#